data_8d29ea9aaec7f6db4875925676cfba9f
#
_entry.id   8d29ea9aaec7f6db4875925676cfba9f
#
_cell.length_a   1.000
_cell.length_b   1.000
_cell.length_c   1.000
_cell.angle_alpha   90.00
_cell.angle_beta   90.00
_cell.angle_gamma   90.00
#
_symmetry.space_group_name_H-M   'P 1'
#
loop_
_entity.id
_entity.type
_entity.pdbx_description
1 polymer ?
#
loop_
_entity_poly.entity_id
_entity_poly.type
_entity_poly.pdbx_seq_one_letter_code
_entity_poly.pdbx_strand_id
1 'polypeptide(L)'
;NGKPEKGTLYTGNGDKGLTSLLPGSQVSKADERVAAIGGAEESVAALGLVRCVTVCPDFAGKLVRVQTTLRTLAAGLADPRSGKFVFSSEEIAFLESDTDRMVGVLADKRGSDWQGALPGGCEQSARLDAARSTVRRAERALIAMDRRYAVPGAFKVYMNRLGDWLLAAARYADWLSEEEKDKAAREPVAAETAPAAAVVPAPADAVPVGPTVENVL
;
A
#
# COMPACT_ATOMS: atom_id res chain seq x y z
N ASN A 1 3.04 -38.20 6.70
CA ASN A 1 2.82 -36.76 6.84
C ASN A 1 3.82 -36.21 7.86
N GLY A 2 5.11 -36.04 7.43
CA GLY A 2 6.16 -35.46 8.24
C GLY A 2 5.83 -34.01 8.56
N LYS A 3 5.94 -33.61 9.84
CA LYS A 3 5.98 -32.20 10.20
C LYS A 3 7.19 -31.58 9.48
N PRO A 4 7.07 -30.37 8.90
CA PRO A 4 8.22 -29.71 8.32
C PRO A 4 9.33 -29.57 9.38
N GLU A 5 10.55 -29.88 9.00
CA GLU A 5 11.71 -29.62 9.85
C GLU A 5 11.77 -28.13 10.21
N LYS A 6 12.20 -27.84 11.44
CA LYS A 6 12.30 -26.48 11.97
C LYS A 6 13.18 -25.64 11.03
N GLY A 7 12.56 -24.67 10.30
CA GLY A 7 13.26 -23.78 9.38
C GLY A 7 12.91 -23.92 7.89
N THR A 8 12.08 -24.89 7.50
CA THR A 8 11.68 -25.06 6.09
C THR A 8 10.41 -24.24 5.79
N LEU A 9 10.51 -23.25 4.91
CA LEU A 9 9.40 -22.42 4.48
C LEU A 9 8.47 -23.17 3.49
N TYR A 10 9.00 -24.06 2.69
CA TYR A 10 8.29 -24.82 1.68
C TYR A 10 8.10 -26.28 2.13
N THR A 11 6.91 -26.82 1.89
CA THR A 11 6.57 -28.22 2.24
C THR A 11 6.29 -29.09 1.00
N GLY A 12 6.18 -28.50 -0.19
CA GLY A 12 5.77 -29.16 -1.42
C GLY A 12 4.27 -29.55 -1.48
N ASN A 13 3.53 -29.37 -0.38
CA ASN A 13 2.11 -29.78 -0.33
C ASN A 13 1.20 -29.02 -1.33
N GLY A 14 1.63 -27.84 -1.77
CA GLY A 14 0.90 -27.00 -2.70
C GLY A 14 1.21 -27.21 -4.18
N ASP A 15 2.16 -28.07 -4.53
CA ASP A 15 2.72 -28.19 -5.88
C ASP A 15 1.69 -28.77 -6.89
N LYS A 16 0.71 -29.49 -6.39
CA LYS A 16 -0.40 -30.06 -7.20
C LYS A 16 -1.58 -29.11 -7.37
N GLY A 17 -1.43 -27.81 -7.09
CA GLY A 17 -2.50 -26.82 -7.25
C GLY A 17 -3.55 -26.84 -6.12
N LEU A 18 -3.26 -27.49 -5.00
CA LEU A 18 -4.11 -27.49 -3.81
C LEU A 18 -3.52 -26.62 -2.71
N THR A 19 -4.38 -26.11 -1.83
CA THR A 19 -4.00 -25.36 -0.62
C THR A 19 -4.97 -25.67 0.52
N SER A 20 -4.61 -25.35 1.75
CA SER A 20 -5.47 -25.46 2.92
C SER A 20 -5.86 -24.09 3.43
N LEU A 21 -7.15 -23.81 3.51
CA LEU A 21 -7.67 -22.58 4.14
C LEU A 21 -7.84 -22.77 5.65
N LEU A 22 -8.23 -23.99 6.06
CA LEU A 22 -8.42 -24.38 7.45
C LEU A 22 -7.69 -25.71 7.72
N PRO A 23 -7.31 -26.01 8.96
CA PRO A 23 -6.74 -27.31 9.31
C PRO A 23 -7.61 -28.45 8.81
N GLY A 24 -7.00 -29.37 8.07
CA GLY A 24 -7.69 -30.55 7.51
C GLY A 24 -8.55 -30.31 6.26
N SER A 25 -8.67 -29.05 5.78
CA SER A 25 -9.36 -28.75 4.51
C SER A 25 -8.34 -28.67 3.37
N GLN A 26 -8.68 -29.25 2.22
CA GLN A 26 -7.97 -29.03 0.97
C GLN A 26 -8.90 -28.40 -0.04
N VAL A 27 -8.46 -27.32 -0.68
CA VAL A 27 -9.18 -26.62 -1.74
C VAL A 27 -8.26 -26.38 -2.93
N SER A 28 -8.84 -26.21 -4.12
CA SER A 28 -8.06 -25.77 -5.28
C SER A 28 -7.50 -24.37 -5.06
N LYS A 29 -6.28 -24.10 -5.53
CA LYS A 29 -5.75 -22.72 -5.59
C LYS A 29 -6.58 -21.81 -6.52
N ALA A 30 -7.42 -22.38 -7.38
CA ALA A 30 -8.38 -21.65 -8.22
C ALA A 30 -9.74 -21.42 -7.53
N ASP A 31 -9.92 -21.79 -6.26
CA ASP A 31 -11.16 -21.55 -5.50
C ASP A 31 -11.36 -20.03 -5.29
N GLU A 32 -12.62 -19.58 -5.38
CA GLU A 32 -13.00 -18.17 -5.25
C GLU A 32 -12.58 -17.58 -3.89
N ARG A 33 -12.53 -18.39 -2.82
CA ARG A 33 -12.01 -17.94 -1.50
C ARG A 33 -10.52 -17.64 -1.56
N VAL A 34 -9.74 -18.47 -2.25
CA VAL A 34 -8.30 -18.26 -2.43
C VAL A 34 -8.05 -16.99 -3.24
N ALA A 35 -8.86 -16.75 -4.28
CA ALA A 35 -8.77 -15.52 -5.08
C ALA A 35 -9.12 -14.27 -4.26
N ALA A 36 -10.17 -14.32 -3.43
CA ALA A 36 -10.57 -13.19 -2.58
C ALA A 36 -9.54 -12.90 -1.48
N ILE A 37 -9.00 -13.93 -0.82
CA ILE A 37 -7.93 -13.81 0.18
C ILE A 37 -6.69 -13.22 -0.47
N GLY A 38 -6.26 -13.77 -1.61
CA GLY A 38 -5.09 -13.28 -2.36
C GLY A 38 -5.24 -11.82 -2.78
N GLY A 39 -6.43 -11.40 -3.20
CA GLY A 39 -6.73 -10.00 -3.51
C GLY A 39 -6.61 -9.06 -2.30
N ALA A 40 -7.06 -9.50 -1.13
CA ALA A 40 -6.88 -8.74 0.11
C ALA A 40 -5.39 -8.63 0.49
N GLU A 41 -4.63 -9.72 0.39
CA GLU A 41 -3.18 -9.74 0.65
C GLU A 41 -2.40 -8.86 -0.34
N GLU A 42 -2.76 -8.89 -1.63
CA GLU A 42 -2.20 -8.01 -2.65
C GLU A 42 -2.48 -6.54 -2.33
N SER A 43 -3.67 -6.22 -1.82
CA SER A 43 -4.02 -4.88 -1.37
C SER A 43 -3.17 -4.43 -0.17
N VAL A 44 -2.89 -5.34 0.78
CA VAL A 44 -1.97 -5.07 1.89
C VAL A 44 -0.57 -4.74 1.40
N ALA A 45 -0.05 -5.49 0.41
CA ALA A 45 1.27 -5.24 -0.18
C ALA A 45 1.31 -3.91 -0.94
N ALA A 46 0.28 -3.60 -1.73
CA ALA A 46 0.17 -2.32 -2.45
C ALA A 46 0.16 -1.12 -1.50
N LEU A 47 -0.57 -1.20 -0.38
CA LEU A 47 -0.54 -0.17 0.68
C LEU A 47 0.83 -0.08 1.37
N GLY A 48 1.58 -1.18 1.44
CA GLY A 48 2.97 -1.18 1.88
C GLY A 48 3.85 -0.29 1.02
N LEU A 49 3.68 -0.33 -0.31
CA LEU A 49 4.41 0.55 -1.24
C LEU A 49 4.06 2.03 -1.03
N VAL A 50 2.81 2.36 -0.68
CA VAL A 50 2.42 3.73 -0.30
C VAL A 50 3.15 4.16 0.97
N ARG A 51 3.21 3.30 1.99
CA ARG A 51 3.89 3.59 3.26
C ARG A 51 5.37 3.92 3.08
N CYS A 52 6.06 3.26 2.15
CA CYS A 52 7.48 3.50 1.91
C CYS A 52 7.81 4.94 1.48
N VAL A 53 6.84 5.66 0.92
CA VAL A 53 7.01 7.05 0.45
C VAL A 53 6.21 8.07 1.28
N THR A 54 5.48 7.60 2.29
CA THR A 54 4.66 8.46 3.16
C THR A 54 5.55 9.08 4.22
N VAL A 55 5.69 10.40 4.20
CA VAL A 55 6.48 11.17 5.17
C VAL A 55 5.63 11.62 6.38
N CYS A 56 4.32 11.73 6.25
CA CYS A 56 3.42 12.14 7.32
C CYS A 56 3.13 10.98 8.29
N PRO A 57 3.54 11.05 9.58
CA PRO A 57 3.36 9.95 10.54
C PRO A 57 1.89 9.60 10.79
N ASP A 58 0.99 10.60 10.82
CA ASP A 58 -0.45 10.37 11.00
C ASP A 58 -1.01 9.54 9.84
N PHE A 59 -0.68 9.89 8.60
CA PHE A 59 -1.13 9.13 7.44
C PHE A 59 -0.50 7.73 7.37
N ALA A 60 0.77 7.59 7.75
CA ALA A 60 1.41 6.28 7.87
C ALA A 60 0.70 5.39 8.90
N GLY A 61 0.27 5.96 10.04
CA GLY A 61 -0.54 5.27 11.04
C GLY A 61 -1.89 4.79 10.50
N LYS A 62 -2.57 5.62 9.68
CA LYS A 62 -3.83 5.25 9.01
C LYS A 62 -3.63 4.09 8.03
N LEU A 63 -2.54 4.10 7.26
CA LEU A 63 -2.19 3.00 6.35
C LEU A 63 -1.95 1.69 7.11
N VAL A 64 -1.26 1.73 8.27
CA VAL A 64 -1.07 0.54 9.13
C VAL A 64 -2.41 0.00 9.61
N ARG A 65 -3.33 0.88 10.06
CA ARG A 65 -4.68 0.50 10.47
C ARG A 65 -5.41 -0.24 9.34
N VAL A 66 -5.44 0.34 8.14
CA VAL A 66 -6.08 -0.27 6.96
C VAL A 66 -5.44 -1.62 6.60
N GLN A 67 -4.12 -1.72 6.60
CA GLN A 67 -3.43 -2.99 6.34
C GLN A 67 -3.78 -4.06 7.37
N THR A 68 -3.87 -3.71 8.65
CA THR A 68 -4.25 -4.63 9.74
C THR A 68 -5.69 -5.11 9.55
N THR A 69 -6.60 -4.20 9.22
CA THR A 69 -8.01 -4.51 8.95
C THR A 69 -8.17 -5.44 7.75
N LEU A 70 -7.44 -5.21 6.64
CA LEU A 70 -7.44 -6.09 5.46
C LEU A 70 -6.91 -7.50 5.79
N ARG A 71 -5.89 -7.62 6.65
CA ARG A 71 -5.41 -8.93 7.11
C ARG A 71 -6.45 -9.67 7.93
N THR A 72 -7.16 -8.97 8.80
CA THR A 72 -8.28 -9.53 9.58
C THR A 72 -9.42 -9.99 8.64
N LEU A 73 -9.74 -9.17 7.63
CA LEU A 73 -10.71 -9.52 6.61
C LEU A 73 -10.28 -10.79 5.85
N ALA A 74 -9.04 -10.86 5.36
CA ALA A 74 -8.50 -12.01 4.66
C ALA A 74 -8.60 -13.30 5.51
N ALA A 75 -8.27 -13.24 6.81
CA ALA A 75 -8.44 -14.36 7.73
C ALA A 75 -9.91 -14.78 7.88
N GLY A 76 -10.83 -13.82 7.92
CA GLY A 76 -12.28 -14.08 7.98
C GLY A 76 -12.83 -14.75 6.72
N LEU A 77 -12.23 -14.48 5.56
CA LEU A 77 -12.64 -15.10 4.28
C LEU A 77 -12.29 -16.58 4.18
N ALA A 78 -11.35 -17.08 4.95
CA ALA A 78 -11.04 -18.51 5.01
C ALA A 78 -12.23 -19.33 5.52
N ASP A 79 -12.99 -18.76 6.48
CA ASP A 79 -14.19 -19.39 7.05
C ASP A 79 -15.28 -18.33 7.35
N PRO A 80 -15.95 -17.81 6.32
CA PRO A 80 -16.90 -16.70 6.48
C PRO A 80 -18.15 -17.05 7.27
N ARG A 81 -18.42 -18.35 7.44
CA ARG A 81 -19.61 -18.85 8.19
C ARG A 81 -19.33 -19.10 9.66
N SER A 82 -18.10 -19.10 10.09
CA SER A 82 -17.74 -19.43 11.48
C SER A 82 -18.24 -18.41 12.52
N GLY A 83 -18.52 -17.19 12.10
CA GLY A 83 -18.83 -16.08 13.02
C GLY A 83 -17.68 -15.66 13.93
N LYS A 84 -16.49 -16.27 13.78
CA LYS A 84 -15.33 -15.97 14.63
C LYS A 84 -14.70 -14.62 14.35
N PHE A 85 -14.87 -14.12 13.13
CA PHE A 85 -14.35 -12.82 12.73
C PHE A 85 -15.46 -11.78 12.72
N VAL A 86 -15.57 -11.05 13.83
CA VAL A 86 -16.47 -9.90 13.93
C VAL A 86 -15.75 -8.70 13.34
N PHE A 87 -16.30 -8.16 12.28
CA PHE A 87 -15.79 -6.95 11.67
C PHE A 87 -16.36 -5.72 12.39
N SER A 88 -15.50 -4.86 12.91
CA SER A 88 -15.95 -3.66 13.61
C SER A 88 -16.52 -2.62 12.64
N SER A 89 -17.70 -2.10 12.94
CA SER A 89 -18.28 -0.95 12.22
C SER A 89 -17.44 0.33 12.36
N GLU A 90 -16.58 0.40 13.37
CA GLU A 90 -15.65 1.52 13.58
C GLU A 90 -14.65 1.66 12.44
N GLU A 91 -14.28 0.55 11.79
CA GLU A 91 -13.37 0.58 10.64
C GLU A 91 -14.02 1.20 9.40
N ILE A 92 -15.32 0.99 9.21
CA ILE A 92 -16.10 1.64 8.15
C ILE A 92 -16.27 3.14 8.47
N ALA A 93 -16.68 3.46 9.69
CA ALA A 93 -16.87 4.84 10.14
C ALA A 93 -15.57 5.66 10.06
N PHE A 94 -14.42 5.02 10.35
CA PHE A 94 -13.11 5.65 10.17
C PHE A 94 -12.85 6.03 8.71
N LEU A 95 -13.07 5.12 7.76
CA LEU A 95 -12.88 5.41 6.34
C LEU A 95 -13.81 6.53 5.86
N GLU A 96 -15.08 6.48 6.27
CA GLU A 96 -16.08 7.47 5.89
C GLU A 96 -15.69 8.87 6.44
N SER A 97 -15.41 8.98 7.74
CA SER A 97 -15.07 10.26 8.35
C SER A 97 -13.77 10.88 7.82
N ASP A 98 -12.73 10.06 7.57
CA ASP A 98 -11.47 10.58 7.04
C ASP A 98 -11.59 10.92 5.53
N THR A 99 -12.44 10.20 4.79
CA THR A 99 -12.81 10.56 3.41
C THR A 99 -13.50 11.92 3.39
N ASP A 100 -14.52 12.12 4.21
CA ASP A 100 -15.28 13.37 4.28
C ASP A 100 -14.38 14.56 4.63
N ARG A 101 -13.45 14.38 5.56
CA ARG A 101 -12.45 15.39 5.91
C ARG A 101 -11.57 15.77 4.70
N MET A 102 -11.05 14.80 3.98
CA MET A 102 -10.21 15.06 2.80
C MET A 102 -11.01 15.72 1.67
N VAL A 103 -12.22 15.21 1.41
CA VAL A 103 -13.13 15.75 0.39
C VAL A 103 -13.51 17.20 0.72
N GLY A 104 -13.78 17.53 1.98
CA GLY A 104 -14.08 18.90 2.40
C GLY A 104 -12.92 19.86 2.06
N VAL A 105 -11.68 19.48 2.34
CA VAL A 105 -10.50 20.29 1.99
C VAL A 105 -10.35 20.41 0.47
N LEU A 106 -10.50 19.32 -0.27
CA LEU A 106 -10.36 19.33 -1.73
C LEU A 106 -11.44 20.17 -2.40
N ALA A 107 -12.68 20.11 -1.94
CA ALA A 107 -13.78 20.92 -2.46
C ALA A 107 -13.51 22.43 -2.25
N ASP A 108 -13.00 22.81 -1.08
CA ASP A 108 -12.65 24.19 -0.75
C ASP A 108 -11.47 24.72 -1.59
N LYS A 109 -10.45 23.89 -1.82
CA LYS A 109 -9.19 24.30 -2.44
C LYS A 109 -9.15 24.12 -3.97
N ARG A 110 -9.90 23.17 -4.53
CA ARG A 110 -9.88 22.78 -5.94
C ARG A 110 -11.23 22.83 -6.65
N GLY A 111 -12.31 23.18 -5.94
CA GLY A 111 -13.67 23.15 -6.51
C GLY A 111 -14.17 21.72 -6.75
N SER A 112 -15.10 21.55 -7.72
CA SER A 112 -15.78 20.27 -7.99
C SER A 112 -14.96 19.26 -8.79
N ASP A 113 -13.94 19.70 -9.53
CA ASP A 113 -13.30 18.90 -10.58
C ASP A 113 -12.10 18.06 -10.10
N TRP A 114 -11.80 18.08 -8.78
CA TRP A 114 -10.67 17.38 -8.20
C TRP A 114 -10.68 15.86 -8.45
N GLN A 115 -11.86 15.25 -8.64
CA GLN A 115 -12.01 13.82 -8.90
C GLN A 115 -11.48 13.38 -10.27
N GLY A 116 -11.54 14.29 -11.26
CA GLY A 116 -11.15 14.01 -12.64
C GLY A 116 -9.65 14.14 -12.91
N ALA A 117 -8.84 14.51 -11.92
CA ALA A 117 -7.41 14.65 -12.09
C ALA A 117 -6.75 13.32 -12.47
N LEU A 118 -5.80 13.38 -13.40
CA LEU A 118 -5.02 12.21 -13.80
C LEU A 118 -4.11 11.73 -12.65
N PRO A 119 -3.91 10.41 -12.51
CA PRO A 119 -2.93 9.86 -11.58
C PRO A 119 -1.52 10.38 -11.86
N GLY A 120 -0.73 10.60 -10.79
CA GLY A 120 0.70 10.90 -10.92
C GLY A 120 1.10 12.35 -10.65
N GLY A 121 0.32 13.14 -9.93
CA GLY A 121 0.72 14.47 -9.45
C GLY A 121 1.92 14.45 -8.52
N CYS A 122 2.02 13.40 -7.68
CA CYS A 122 3.22 13.08 -6.89
C CYS A 122 3.38 11.55 -6.76
N GLU A 123 4.55 11.09 -6.26
CA GLU A 123 4.82 9.65 -6.11
C GLU A 123 3.84 8.97 -5.15
N GLN A 124 3.50 9.64 -4.04
CA GLN A 124 2.54 9.09 -3.08
C GLN A 124 1.16 8.93 -3.70
N SER A 125 0.66 9.92 -4.45
CA SER A 125 -0.65 9.85 -5.12
C SER A 125 -0.68 8.76 -6.19
N ALA A 126 0.38 8.63 -7.00
CA ALA A 126 0.49 7.57 -8.01
C ALA A 126 0.40 6.17 -7.39
N ARG A 127 1.07 5.94 -6.26
CA ARG A 127 1.02 4.67 -5.52
C ARG A 127 -0.35 4.44 -4.89
N LEU A 128 -1.02 5.48 -4.40
CA LEU A 128 -2.41 5.39 -3.88
C LEU A 128 -3.40 5.02 -4.99
N ASP A 129 -3.29 5.58 -6.18
CA ASP A 129 -4.13 5.21 -7.33
C ASP A 129 -3.90 3.76 -7.77
N ALA A 130 -2.66 3.28 -7.76
CA ALA A 130 -2.32 1.89 -8.02
C ALA A 130 -2.92 0.95 -6.94
N ALA A 131 -2.78 1.30 -5.66
CA ALA A 131 -3.37 0.55 -4.55
C ALA A 131 -4.91 0.53 -4.64
N ARG A 132 -5.54 1.65 -5.00
CA ARG A 132 -6.98 1.72 -5.26
C ARG A 132 -7.42 0.75 -6.34
N SER A 133 -6.69 0.67 -7.45
CA SER A 133 -7.02 -0.25 -8.54
C SER A 133 -6.92 -1.71 -8.10
N THR A 134 -5.95 -2.04 -7.24
CA THR A 134 -5.77 -3.36 -6.63
C THR A 134 -6.92 -3.69 -5.68
N VAL A 135 -7.30 -2.77 -4.78
CA VAL A 135 -8.44 -2.91 -3.85
C VAL A 135 -9.73 -3.15 -4.63
N ARG A 136 -10.00 -2.41 -5.71
CA ARG A 136 -11.19 -2.60 -6.53
C ARG A 136 -11.19 -3.95 -7.26
N ARG A 137 -10.03 -4.50 -7.60
CA ARG A 137 -9.93 -5.88 -8.12
C ARG A 137 -10.24 -6.90 -7.01
N ALA A 138 -9.72 -6.70 -5.80
CA ALA A 138 -10.01 -7.54 -4.64
C ALA A 138 -11.50 -7.49 -4.26
N GLU A 139 -12.14 -6.33 -4.30
CA GLU A 139 -13.59 -6.17 -4.10
C GLU A 139 -14.38 -7.03 -5.09
N ARG A 140 -14.04 -7.00 -6.39
CA ARG A 140 -14.72 -7.86 -7.38
C ARG A 140 -14.54 -9.34 -7.10
N ALA A 141 -13.36 -9.78 -6.66
CA ALA A 141 -13.13 -11.17 -6.25
C ALA A 141 -13.98 -11.56 -5.03
N LEU A 142 -14.11 -10.64 -4.06
CA LEU A 142 -14.97 -10.81 -2.89
C LEU A 142 -16.46 -10.96 -3.29
N ILE A 143 -16.95 -10.14 -4.22
CA ILE A 143 -18.31 -10.24 -4.74
C ILE A 143 -18.53 -11.55 -5.53
N ALA A 144 -17.53 -12.01 -6.28
CA ALA A 144 -17.61 -13.31 -6.94
C ALA A 144 -17.73 -14.46 -5.94
N MET A 145 -16.92 -14.43 -4.88
CA MET A 145 -16.97 -15.41 -3.78
C MET A 145 -18.32 -15.41 -3.07
N ASP A 146 -18.98 -14.24 -2.89
CA ASP A 146 -20.28 -14.11 -2.20
C ASP A 146 -21.39 -14.94 -2.84
N ARG A 147 -21.28 -15.26 -4.14
CA ARG A 147 -22.26 -16.11 -4.84
C ARG A 147 -22.35 -17.53 -4.28
N ARG A 148 -21.28 -18.03 -3.64
CA ARG A 148 -21.18 -19.41 -3.15
C ARG A 148 -20.98 -19.51 -1.63
N TYR A 149 -20.33 -18.52 -1.03
CA TYR A 149 -19.81 -18.63 0.34
C TYR A 149 -20.42 -17.64 1.34
N ALA A 150 -21.39 -16.83 0.93
CA ALA A 150 -22.14 -15.91 1.79
C ALA A 150 -21.22 -14.98 2.63
N VAL A 151 -20.49 -14.09 1.95
CA VAL A 151 -19.58 -13.12 2.57
C VAL A 151 -20.35 -12.13 3.45
N PRO A 152 -19.87 -11.82 4.68
CA PRO A 152 -20.50 -10.82 5.53
C PRO A 152 -20.63 -9.46 4.84
N GLY A 153 -21.80 -8.83 4.97
CA GLY A 153 -22.11 -7.55 4.33
C GLY A 153 -21.10 -6.45 4.69
N ALA A 154 -20.64 -6.42 5.93
CA ALA A 154 -19.66 -5.45 6.41
C ALA A 154 -18.32 -5.50 5.63
N PHE A 155 -17.88 -6.69 5.19
CA PHE A 155 -16.67 -6.84 4.38
C PHE A 155 -16.82 -6.15 3.02
N LYS A 156 -17.99 -6.30 2.39
CA LYS A 156 -18.31 -5.67 1.10
C LYS A 156 -18.35 -4.15 1.23
N VAL A 157 -19.02 -3.65 2.28
CA VAL A 157 -19.08 -2.21 2.56
C VAL A 157 -17.69 -1.64 2.80
N TYR A 158 -16.87 -2.30 3.62
CA TYR A 158 -15.52 -1.84 3.91
C TYR A 158 -14.65 -1.74 2.63
N MET A 159 -14.64 -2.76 1.80
CA MET A 159 -13.86 -2.75 0.55
C MET A 159 -14.30 -1.64 -0.40
N ASN A 160 -15.59 -1.38 -0.48
CA ASN A 160 -16.13 -0.27 -1.28
C ASN A 160 -15.69 1.09 -0.72
N ARG A 161 -15.86 1.35 0.58
CA ARG A 161 -15.40 2.60 1.25
C ARG A 161 -13.90 2.79 1.15
N LEU A 162 -13.11 1.70 1.22
CA LEU A 162 -11.67 1.78 1.05
C LEU A 162 -11.27 2.27 -0.35
N GLY A 163 -12.01 1.89 -1.39
CA GLY A 163 -11.82 2.41 -2.73
C GLY A 163 -12.02 3.92 -2.83
N ASP A 164 -13.03 4.46 -2.14
CA ASP A 164 -13.32 5.90 -2.11
C ASP A 164 -12.29 6.66 -1.26
N TRP A 165 -11.92 6.11 -0.09
CA TRP A 165 -10.87 6.67 0.77
C TRP A 165 -9.53 6.80 0.04
N LEU A 166 -9.14 5.79 -0.75
CA LEU A 166 -7.89 5.82 -1.51
C LEU A 166 -7.93 6.87 -2.63
N LEU A 167 -9.08 7.10 -3.27
CA LEU A 167 -9.22 8.18 -4.25
C LEU A 167 -9.05 9.55 -3.59
N ALA A 168 -9.75 9.80 -2.49
CA ALA A 168 -9.64 11.04 -1.75
C ALA A 168 -8.20 11.26 -1.25
N ALA A 169 -7.56 10.22 -0.71
CA ALA A 169 -6.18 10.27 -0.22
C ALA A 169 -5.18 10.58 -1.35
N ALA A 170 -5.36 10.00 -2.55
CA ALA A 170 -4.50 10.27 -3.69
C ALA A 170 -4.60 11.75 -4.11
N ARG A 171 -5.81 12.27 -4.25
CA ARG A 171 -6.02 13.69 -4.61
C ARG A 171 -5.56 14.65 -3.51
N TYR A 172 -5.72 14.25 -2.26
CA TYR A 172 -5.24 15.02 -1.12
C TYR A 172 -3.70 15.07 -1.07
N ALA A 173 -3.03 13.97 -1.42
CA ALA A 173 -1.57 13.93 -1.53
C ALA A 173 -1.05 14.82 -2.67
N ASP A 174 -1.75 14.87 -3.82
CA ASP A 174 -1.43 15.79 -4.91
C ASP A 174 -1.51 17.25 -4.46
N TRP A 175 -2.60 17.61 -3.78
CA TRP A 175 -2.78 18.96 -3.26
C TRP A 175 -1.68 19.34 -2.25
N LEU A 176 -1.35 18.47 -1.30
CA LEU A 176 -0.28 18.73 -0.34
C LEU A 176 1.08 18.93 -1.02
N SER A 177 1.40 18.10 -2.02
CA SER A 177 2.65 18.22 -2.77
C SER A 177 2.76 19.54 -3.55
N GLU A 178 1.65 20.06 -4.06
CA GLU A 178 1.60 21.36 -4.75
C GLU A 178 1.80 22.50 -3.73
N GLU A 179 1.10 22.47 -2.60
CA GLU A 179 1.24 23.47 -1.54
C GLU A 179 2.70 23.55 -1.00
N GLU A 180 3.37 22.41 -0.86
CA GLU A 180 4.76 22.36 -0.45
C GLU A 180 5.69 23.01 -1.50
N LYS A 181 5.48 22.70 -2.78
CA LYS A 181 6.24 23.31 -3.89
C LYS A 181 6.04 24.82 -3.95
N ASP A 182 4.80 25.28 -3.77
CA ASP A 182 4.46 26.70 -3.77
C ASP A 182 5.07 27.44 -2.60
N LYS A 183 5.13 26.83 -1.42
CA LYS A 183 5.82 27.40 -0.24
C LYS A 183 7.30 27.52 -0.50
N ALA A 184 7.94 26.46 -0.98
CA ALA A 184 9.37 26.46 -1.31
C ALA A 184 9.73 27.51 -2.38
N ALA A 185 8.86 27.74 -3.36
CA ALA A 185 9.05 28.76 -4.39
C ALA A 185 8.90 30.21 -3.87
N ARG A 186 8.17 30.40 -2.76
CA ARG A 186 7.96 31.73 -2.13
C ARG A 186 9.01 32.08 -1.06
N GLU A 187 9.70 31.09 -0.52
CA GLU A 187 10.81 31.33 0.39
C GLU A 187 12.01 31.90 -0.39
N PRO A 188 12.52 33.13 -0.06
CA PRO A 188 13.68 33.66 -0.74
C PRO A 188 14.86 32.71 -0.48
N VAL A 189 15.53 32.28 -1.55
CA VAL A 189 16.81 31.56 -1.45
C VAL A 189 17.72 32.46 -0.64
N ALA A 190 17.95 32.11 0.64
CA ALA A 190 18.98 32.76 1.43
C ALA A 190 20.31 32.61 0.65
N ALA A 191 20.87 33.75 0.19
CA ALA A 191 22.08 33.75 -0.58
C ALA A 191 23.12 32.95 0.19
N GLU A 192 23.46 31.77 -0.28
CA GLU A 192 24.56 30.97 0.19
C GLU A 192 25.83 31.78 -0.06
N THR A 193 26.28 32.51 0.97
CA THR A 193 27.60 33.10 0.97
C THR A 193 28.59 31.96 0.93
N ALA A 194 29.07 31.67 -0.27
CA ALA A 194 30.14 30.69 -0.49
C ALA A 194 31.33 31.12 0.42
N PRO A 195 31.84 30.23 1.28
CA PRO A 195 33.09 30.50 1.95
C PRO A 195 34.19 30.60 0.90
N ALA A 196 34.93 31.72 0.95
CA ALA A 196 36.08 31.97 0.08
C ALA A 196 36.97 30.72 0.04
N ALA A 197 37.24 30.23 -1.17
CA ALA A 197 38.13 29.11 -1.40
C ALA A 197 39.50 29.37 -0.77
N ALA A 198 39.82 28.64 0.30
CA ALA A 198 41.18 28.52 0.79
C ALA A 198 42.04 27.81 -0.25
N VAL A 199 42.96 28.49 -0.85
CA VAL A 199 43.99 27.94 -1.74
C VAL A 199 44.84 26.98 -0.92
N VAL A 200 44.67 25.66 -1.15
CA VAL A 200 45.53 24.61 -0.62
C VAL A 200 46.71 24.47 -1.59
N PRO A 201 47.98 24.63 -1.14
CA PRO A 201 49.14 24.41 -1.98
C PRO A 201 49.27 22.90 -2.33
N ALA A 202 49.64 22.60 -3.56
CA ALA A 202 49.83 21.25 -4.05
C ALA A 202 50.97 20.53 -3.32
N PRO A 203 50.81 19.23 -2.94
CA PRO A 203 51.94 18.41 -2.51
C PRO A 203 52.77 17.98 -3.73
N ALA A 204 54.08 18.23 -3.65
CA ALA A 204 55.07 17.62 -4.52
C ALA A 204 55.23 16.14 -4.10
N ASP A 205 55.54 15.31 -5.10
CA ASP A 205 56.00 13.93 -5.04
C ASP A 205 54.99 12.87 -5.52
N ALA A 206 55.15 12.57 -6.80
CA ALA A 206 54.55 11.42 -7.46
C ALA A 206 55.36 10.16 -7.12
N VAL A 207 54.67 9.10 -6.68
CA VAL A 207 55.22 7.73 -6.63
C VAL A 207 54.51 6.90 -7.71
N PRO A 208 55.22 6.06 -8.53
CA PRO A 208 54.65 5.41 -9.69
C PRO A 208 53.79 4.19 -9.33
N VAL A 209 52.71 4.07 -10.04
CA VAL A 209 51.74 2.98 -9.98
C VAL A 209 52.32 1.76 -10.70
N GLY A 210 52.39 0.61 -10.02
CA GLY A 210 52.67 -0.71 -10.62
C GLY A 210 51.39 -1.38 -11.13
N PRO A 211 51.49 -2.51 -11.88
CA PRO A 211 50.52 -2.84 -12.89
C PRO A 211 49.26 -3.59 -12.44
N THR A 212 48.23 -3.38 -13.22
CA THR A 212 46.92 -4.04 -13.37
C THR A 212 46.95 -5.56 -13.19
N VAL A 213 45.97 -6.08 -12.49
CA VAL A 213 45.58 -7.48 -12.61
C VAL A 213 44.15 -7.54 -13.19
N GLU A 214 44.11 -8.10 -14.42
CA GLU A 214 42.87 -8.52 -15.11
C GLU A 214 42.25 -9.77 -14.48
N ASN A 215 40.95 -9.87 -14.67
CA ASN A 215 40.12 -11.08 -14.74
C ASN A 215 39.92 -11.91 -13.44
N VAL A 216 38.65 -12.17 -13.13
CA VAL A 216 37.96 -13.45 -13.38
C VAL A 216 36.49 -13.35 -12.94
N LEU A 217 35.59 -13.59 -13.92
CA LEU A 217 34.21 -14.15 -13.88
C LEU A 217 33.20 -13.60 -12.87
#